data_d121c859b5b168e8ae13f51bd59c5c91
#
_entry.id   d121c859b5b168e8ae13f51bd59c5c91
#
_cell.length_a   1.000
_cell.length_b   1.000
_cell.length_c   1.000
_cell.angle_alpha   90.00
_cell.angle_beta   90.00
_cell.angle_gamma   90.00
#
_symmetry.space_group_name_H-M   'P 1'
#
loop_
_entity.id
_entity.type
_entity.pdbx_description
1 polymer ?
#
loop_
_entity_poly.entity_id
_entity_poly.type
_entity_poly.pdbx_seq_one_letter_code
_entity_poly.pdbx_strand_id
1 'polypeptide(L)'
;MNRTQPHTVTHQRQASSYGRLVRRINHLITTPRAQYERQANLDRQPDDRPEDWERLVDEIQQTDGVSMTQRPDGSIHVRWRSPEQ
;
A
#
# COMPACT_ATOMS: atom_id res chain seq x y z
N MET A 1 0.43 -33.43 -12.04
CA MET A 1 0.48 -33.01 -11.95
C MET A 1 0.46 -32.47 -11.54
N ASN A 2 0.52 -32.22 -11.40
CA ASN A 2 0.60 -31.51 -11.00
C ASN A 2 0.64 -30.94 -10.53
N ARG A 3 0.70 -30.82 -10.27
CA ARG A 3 0.81 -30.16 -9.85
C ARG A 3 0.92 -29.39 -9.51
N THR A 4 0.91 -29.33 -9.46
CA THR A 4 1.03 -28.51 -9.26
C THR A 4 0.79 -27.78 -8.82
N GLN A 5 0.81 -27.69 -8.49
CA GLN A 5 0.71 -26.90 -8.13
C GLN A 5 0.73 -26.42 -7.44
N PRO A 6 0.73 -26.61 -7.20
CA PRO A 6 0.81 -25.96 -6.47
C PRO A 6 1.01 -25.23 -5.95
N HIS A 7 1.36 -24.93 -5.89
CA HIS A 7 1.66 -24.15 -5.65
C HIS A 7 1.31 -23.34 -5.37
N THR A 8 1.26 -23.40 -5.41
CA THR A 8 1.03 -22.71 -5.31
C THR A 8 0.42 -22.19 -4.83
N VAL A 9 0.17 -22.26 -4.54
CA VAL A 9 -0.34 -21.87 -4.21
C VAL A 9 -0.34 -21.23 -3.45
N THR A 10 -0.06 -21.12 -3.11
CA THR A 10 0.04 -20.54 -2.52
C THR A 10 0.04 -19.65 -2.16
N HIS A 11 0.13 -19.39 -2.29
CA HIS A 11 0.25 -18.60 -2.18
C HIS A 11 -0.38 -18.00 -1.89
N GLN A 12 -0.68 -18.11 -1.92
CA GLN A 12 -1.20 -17.69 -1.74
C GLN A 12 -1.63 -17.16 -1.30
N ARG A 13 -1.60 -17.30 -1.33
CA ARG A 13 -1.91 -17.03 -1.01
C ARG A 13 -2.09 -16.41 -0.40
N GLN A 14 -1.92 -16.73 -0.28
CA GLN A 14 -2.20 -16.24 0.34
C GLN A 14 -2.32 -15.10 0.75
N ALA A 15 -3.00 -15.03 0.86
CA ALA A 15 -3.08 -13.62 1.04
C ALA A 15 -2.70 -13.28 2.46
N SER A 16 -1.50 -12.79 2.61
CA SER A 16 -1.03 -12.31 3.90
C SER A 16 -1.81 -11.06 4.28
N SER A 17 -1.82 -10.74 5.57
CA SER A 17 -2.44 -9.50 6.03
C SER A 17 -1.76 -8.29 5.38
N TYR A 18 -0.45 -8.35 5.20
CA TYR A 18 0.26 -7.28 4.53
C TYR A 18 -0.16 -7.16 3.06
N GLY A 19 -0.33 -8.28 2.39
CA GLY A 19 -0.78 -8.26 1.00
C GLY A 19 -2.14 -7.63 0.83
N ARG A 20 -3.05 -7.90 1.75
CA ARG A 20 -4.38 -7.28 1.72
C ARG A 20 -4.29 -5.78 1.97
N LEU A 21 -3.43 -5.36 2.89
CA LEU A 21 -3.21 -3.94 3.15
C LEU A 21 -2.69 -3.24 1.91
N VAL A 22 -1.66 -3.80 1.29
CA VAL A 22 -1.06 -3.22 0.09
C VAL A 22 -2.10 -3.10 -1.03
N ARG A 23 -2.93 -4.13 -1.20
CA ARG A 23 -3.95 -4.10 -2.24
C ARG A 23 -4.96 -2.98 -2.00
N ARG A 24 -5.36 -2.80 -0.74
CA ARG A 24 -6.29 -1.70 -0.41
C ARG A 24 -5.65 -0.35 -0.69
N ILE A 25 -4.40 -0.17 -0.30
CA ILE A 25 -3.70 1.08 -0.52
C ILE A 25 -3.52 1.35 -2.02
N ASN A 26 -3.14 0.32 -2.78
CA ASN A 26 -3.02 0.47 -4.24
C ASN A 26 -4.34 0.90 -4.87
N HIS A 27 -5.44 0.36 -4.39
CA HIS A 27 -6.76 0.76 -4.89
C HIS A 27 -7.01 2.26 -4.63
N LEU A 28 -6.65 2.74 -3.45
CA LEU A 28 -6.85 4.13 -3.09
C LEU A 28 -6.02 5.07 -3.97
N ILE A 29 -4.75 4.73 -4.19
CA ILE A 29 -3.87 5.63 -4.94
C ILE A 29 -4.09 5.55 -6.44
N THR A 30 -4.78 4.52 -6.93
CA THR A 30 -5.05 4.38 -8.36
C THR A 30 -6.44 4.90 -8.75
N THR A 31 -7.20 5.47 -7.81
CA THR A 31 -8.46 6.12 -8.18
C THR A 31 -8.18 7.28 -9.11
N PRO A 32 -9.14 7.63 -10.00
CA PRO A 32 -8.92 8.76 -10.92
C PRO A 32 -8.58 10.06 -10.20
N ARG A 33 -9.25 10.34 -9.08
CA ARG A 33 -8.99 11.56 -8.35
C ARG A 33 -7.58 11.58 -7.78
N ALA A 34 -7.15 10.47 -7.16
CA ALA A 34 -5.81 10.42 -6.59
C ALA A 34 -4.75 10.58 -7.67
N GLN A 35 -4.95 9.97 -8.82
CA GLN A 35 -4.02 10.09 -9.93
C GLN A 35 -3.97 11.50 -10.49
N TYR A 36 -5.12 12.15 -10.56
CA TYR A 36 -5.18 13.53 -11.02
C TYR A 36 -4.46 14.47 -10.05
N GLU A 37 -4.74 14.32 -8.77
CA GLU A 37 -4.17 15.19 -7.74
C GLU A 37 -2.75 14.79 -7.35
N ARG A 38 -2.36 13.58 -7.67
CA ARG A 38 -1.07 12.99 -7.32
C ARG A 38 -0.84 13.03 -5.82
N GLN A 39 -1.90 12.72 -5.08
CA GLN A 39 -1.83 12.63 -3.63
C GLN A 39 -2.99 11.77 -3.12
N ALA A 40 -2.82 11.24 -1.93
CA ALA A 40 -3.84 10.45 -1.28
C ALA A 40 -3.62 10.47 0.22
N ASN A 41 -4.71 10.31 0.95
CA ASN A 41 -4.66 10.18 2.40
C ASN A 41 -4.93 8.72 2.74
N LEU A 42 -4.01 8.11 3.47
CA LEU A 42 -4.07 6.68 3.78
C LEU A 42 -4.42 6.51 5.25
N ASP A 43 -5.59 5.93 5.50
CA ASP A 43 -6.08 5.73 6.86
C ASP A 43 -5.85 4.29 7.29
N ARG A 44 -5.32 4.14 8.50
CA ARG A 44 -5.18 2.83 9.08
C ARG A 44 -6.54 2.34 9.56
N GLN A 45 -6.88 1.10 9.24
CA GLN A 45 -8.11 0.48 9.68
C GLN A 45 -7.89 -0.28 10.98
N PRO A 46 -8.94 -0.49 11.78
CA PRO A 46 -8.78 -1.18 13.07
C PRO A 46 -8.21 -2.59 12.93
N ASP A 47 -8.47 -3.28 11.83
CA ASP A 47 -7.98 -4.62 11.62
C ASP A 47 -6.62 -4.66 10.92
N ASP A 48 -6.04 -3.51 10.61
CA ASP A 48 -4.67 -3.46 10.08
C ASP A 48 -3.70 -3.73 11.23
N ARG A 49 -2.80 -4.67 11.01
CA ARG A 49 -1.82 -5.02 12.04
C ARG A 49 -0.77 -3.94 12.14
N PRO A 50 -0.34 -3.58 13.36
CA PRO A 50 0.68 -2.53 13.51
C PRO A 50 1.96 -2.82 12.73
N GLU A 51 2.43 -4.07 12.73
CA GLU A 51 3.66 -4.40 12.02
C GLU A 51 3.50 -4.27 10.52
N ASP A 52 2.31 -4.57 9.99
CA ASP A 52 2.04 -4.38 8.57
C ASP A 52 2.03 -2.90 8.20
N TRP A 53 1.40 -2.09 9.04
CA TRP A 53 1.33 -0.65 8.82
C TRP A 53 2.72 -0.02 8.85
N GLU A 54 3.55 -0.43 9.82
CA GLU A 54 4.92 0.08 9.92
C GLU A 54 5.74 -0.31 8.70
N ARG A 55 5.54 -1.53 8.21
CA ARG A 55 6.23 -1.97 7.00
C ARG A 55 5.82 -1.14 5.79
N LEU A 56 4.53 -0.85 5.67
CA LEU A 56 4.03 -0.02 4.58
C LEU A 56 4.65 1.38 4.65
N VAL A 57 4.65 1.99 5.83
CA VAL A 57 5.22 3.32 6.03
C VAL A 57 6.69 3.31 5.62
N ASP A 58 7.42 2.30 6.05
CA ASP A 58 8.84 2.18 5.75
C ASP A 58 9.08 2.09 4.25
N GLU A 59 8.29 1.28 3.55
CA GLU A 59 8.43 1.13 2.11
C GLU A 59 8.09 2.41 1.37
N ILE A 60 7.08 3.15 1.84
CA ILE A 60 6.73 4.43 1.24
C ILE A 60 7.86 5.43 1.40
N GLN A 61 8.46 5.48 2.59
CA GLN A 61 9.56 6.41 2.85
C GLN A 61 10.77 6.14 1.97
N GLN A 62 10.95 4.91 1.53
CA GLN A 62 12.08 4.53 0.70
C GLN A 62 11.81 4.66 -0.79
N THR A 63 10.61 5.07 -1.17
CA THR A 63 10.23 5.18 -2.57
C THR A 63 10.62 6.54 -3.11
N ASP A 64 11.42 6.56 -4.16
CA ASP A 64 11.82 7.81 -4.79
C ASP A 64 10.62 8.53 -5.40
N GLY A 65 10.61 9.85 -5.26
CA GLY A 65 9.56 10.66 -5.85
C GLY A 65 8.28 10.72 -5.03
N VAL A 66 8.28 10.10 -3.85
CA VAL A 66 7.12 10.10 -2.98
C VAL A 66 7.46 10.82 -1.69
N SER A 67 6.60 11.75 -1.30
CA SER A 67 6.71 12.46 -0.02
C SER A 67 5.59 11.98 0.90
N MET A 68 5.91 11.80 2.16
CA MET A 68 4.95 11.30 3.12
C MET A 68 4.93 12.18 4.36
N THR A 69 3.75 12.45 4.87
CA THR A 69 3.55 13.18 6.11
C THR A 69 2.69 12.33 7.04
N GLN A 70 3.19 12.07 8.24
CA GLN A 70 2.40 11.37 9.26
C GLN A 70 1.58 12.37 10.03
N ARG A 71 0.31 12.03 10.25
CA ARG A 71 -0.62 12.95 10.94
C ARG A 71 -0.86 12.46 12.35
N PRO A 72 -1.26 13.37 13.24
CA PRO A 72 -1.51 13.01 14.65
C PRO A 72 -2.58 11.94 14.84
N ASP A 73 -3.52 11.82 13.89
CA ASP A 73 -4.60 10.83 14.00
C ASP A 73 -4.17 9.44 13.55
N GLY A 74 -2.90 9.27 13.19
CA GLY A 74 -2.39 7.97 12.75
C GLY A 74 -2.46 7.73 11.25
N SER A 75 -3.11 8.63 10.51
CA SER A 75 -3.13 8.51 9.06
C SER A 75 -1.84 9.06 8.46
N ILE A 76 -1.61 8.75 7.19
CA ILE A 76 -0.49 9.32 6.47
C ILE A 76 -0.98 9.93 5.18
N HIS A 77 -0.38 11.05 4.83
CA HIS A 77 -0.65 11.73 3.58
C HIS A 77 0.53 11.53 2.66
N VAL A 78 0.27 11.04 1.44
CA VAL A 78 1.32 10.78 0.46
C VAL A 78 1.10 11.65 -0.76
N ARG A 79 2.20 12.10 -1.33
CA ARG A 79 2.21 12.86 -2.58
C ARG A 79 3.31 12.29 -3.46
N TRP A 80 3.06 12.28 -4.76
CA TRP A 80 4.07 11.78 -5.69
C TRP A 80 4.16 12.70 -6.89
N ARG A 81 5.29 12.62 -7.58
CA ARG A 81 5.53 13.43 -8.75
C ARG A 81 5.09 12.69 -9.99
N SER A 82 4.70 13.48 -10.99
CA SER A 82 4.40 12.92 -12.30
C SER A 82 5.70 12.37 -12.92
N PRO A 83 5.62 11.24 -13.63
CA PRO A 83 6.83 10.68 -14.26
C PRO A 83 7.45 11.62 -15.30
N GLU A 84 6.67 12.56 -15.84
CA GLU A 84 7.18 13.49 -16.85
C GLU A 84 7.99 14.64 -16.28
N GLN A 85 8.09 14.74 -14.97
CA GLN A 85 8.78 15.86 -14.36
C GLN A 85 10.05 15.48 -13.66
#